data_12cb581aba6ea4fb01755defd78fc979
#
_entry.id   12cb581aba6ea4fb01755defd78fc979
#
_cell.length_a   1.000
_cell.length_b   1.000
_cell.length_c   1.000
_cell.angle_alpha   90.00
_cell.angle_beta   90.00
_cell.angle_gamma   90.00
#
_symmetry.space_group_name_H-M   'P 1'
#
loop_
_entity.id
_entity.type
_entity.pdbx_description
1 polymer ?
#
loop_
_entity_poly.entity_id
_entity_poly.type
_entity_poly.pdbx_seq_one_letter_code
_entity_poly.pdbx_strand_id
1 'polypeptide(L)'
;MTKNKKMMISALPFVALVVLLAVFCGIVSSKGYRLDMYIKIVFNEGIVLSIVATGAIFIYTLGSFDISLGAATLFAATLGVLTYNATENFALMIIVILLAGIVCSLVNSVLASIFHIPVFVTTVAMMSVLSAIASQIITTKGGAVGGISIPSEVVKHLDNSAFKIGVLVIWVAICVFVFDYTKFGRREKFVGGNPICAQLSGIKYNTYAILGFLLAGVGVGIGAFMTLVYTPSVTTTTAGDIGMNIMVAIVFGGMPISGGARSKIYAAVVGGFSYIVLNNILDLLIDSTSGYGITQIVSCLLYTSD
;
A
#
# COMPACT_ATOMS: atom_id res chain seq x y z
N MET A 1 -11.87 16.86 -25.70
CA MET A 1 -10.89 15.78 -25.86
C MET A 1 -11.53 14.64 -26.65
N THR A 2 -10.96 14.22 -27.79
CA THR A 2 -11.51 13.15 -28.63
C THR A 2 -11.47 11.79 -27.89
N LYS A 3 -12.43 10.90 -28.18
CA LYS A 3 -12.56 9.56 -27.57
C LYS A 3 -11.23 8.77 -27.64
N ASN A 4 -10.52 8.89 -28.77
CA ASN A 4 -9.22 8.23 -28.99
C ASN A 4 -8.12 8.75 -28.02
N LYS A 5 -8.09 10.06 -27.74
CA LYS A 5 -7.12 10.65 -26.79
C LYS A 5 -7.36 10.21 -25.36
N LYS A 6 -8.64 10.05 -24.95
CA LYS A 6 -9.00 9.49 -23.63
C LYS A 6 -8.59 8.02 -23.48
N MET A 7 -8.77 7.22 -24.53
CA MET A 7 -8.40 5.80 -24.53
C MET A 7 -6.87 5.64 -24.50
N MET A 8 -6.13 6.46 -25.23
CA MET A 8 -4.67 6.44 -25.23
C MET A 8 -4.07 6.81 -23.87
N ILE A 9 -4.60 7.84 -23.18
CA ILE A 9 -4.17 8.23 -21.84
C ILE A 9 -4.48 7.13 -20.81
N SER A 10 -5.61 6.44 -20.94
CA SER A 10 -5.97 5.34 -20.03
C SER A 10 -5.13 4.08 -20.24
N ALA A 11 -4.56 3.89 -21.43
CA ALA A 11 -3.68 2.76 -21.74
C ALA A 11 -2.21 3.01 -21.33
N LEU A 12 -1.80 4.27 -21.15
CA LEU A 12 -0.41 4.65 -20.87
C LEU A 12 0.21 3.91 -19.66
N PRO A 13 -0.46 3.80 -18.50
CA PRO A 13 0.10 3.06 -17.37
C PRO A 13 0.36 1.59 -17.66
N PHE A 14 -0.51 0.93 -18.45
CA PHE A 14 -0.33 -0.47 -18.83
C PHE A 14 0.86 -0.66 -19.78
N VAL A 15 1.02 0.27 -20.74
CA VAL A 15 2.18 0.26 -21.66
C VAL A 15 3.46 0.50 -20.86
N ALA A 16 3.45 1.46 -19.92
CA ALA A 16 4.59 1.73 -19.04
C ALA A 16 5.00 0.49 -18.24
N LEU A 17 4.04 -0.23 -17.65
CA LEU A 17 4.31 -1.47 -16.91
C LEU A 17 4.98 -2.53 -17.80
N VAL A 18 4.46 -2.73 -19.01
CA VAL A 18 5.04 -3.73 -19.96
C VAL A 18 6.47 -3.36 -20.34
N VAL A 19 6.73 -2.07 -20.63
CA VAL A 19 8.07 -1.57 -20.96
C VAL A 19 9.02 -1.75 -19.78
N LEU A 20 8.60 -1.38 -18.57
CA LEU A 20 9.40 -1.55 -17.35
C LEU A 20 9.74 -3.02 -17.10
N LEU A 21 8.78 -3.93 -17.27
CA LEU A 21 9.03 -5.38 -17.13
C LEU A 21 10.04 -5.89 -18.17
N ALA A 22 9.94 -5.44 -19.42
CA ALA A 22 10.88 -5.82 -20.46
C ALA A 22 12.31 -5.34 -20.14
N VAL A 23 12.45 -4.07 -19.70
CA VAL A 23 13.73 -3.50 -19.27
C VAL A 23 14.30 -4.25 -18.07
N PHE A 24 13.47 -4.53 -17.06
CA PHE A 24 13.87 -5.29 -15.89
C PHE A 24 14.41 -6.69 -16.24
N CYS A 25 13.69 -7.44 -17.05
CA CYS A 25 14.14 -8.77 -17.50
C CYS A 25 15.47 -8.69 -18.28
N GLY A 26 15.64 -7.64 -19.11
CA GLY A 26 16.88 -7.40 -19.85
C GLY A 26 18.07 -7.14 -18.92
N ILE A 27 17.89 -6.29 -17.88
CA ILE A 27 18.95 -5.95 -16.91
C ILE A 27 19.32 -7.17 -16.07
N VAL A 28 18.34 -7.89 -15.52
CA VAL A 28 18.58 -9.09 -14.69
C VAL A 28 19.35 -10.14 -15.50
N SER A 29 18.96 -10.37 -16.76
CA SER A 29 19.64 -11.33 -17.66
C SER A 29 21.06 -10.88 -18.02
N SER A 30 21.28 -9.58 -18.29
CA SER A 30 22.61 -9.05 -18.65
C SER A 30 23.61 -9.13 -17.51
N LYS A 31 23.14 -9.02 -16.25
CA LYS A 31 23.97 -9.16 -15.05
C LYS A 31 24.20 -10.62 -14.63
N GLY A 32 23.61 -11.59 -15.31
CA GLY A 32 23.73 -13.01 -15.00
C GLY A 32 23.02 -13.46 -13.73
N TYR A 33 22.07 -12.67 -13.25
CA TYR A 33 21.27 -13.03 -12.06
C TYR A 33 20.15 -14.01 -12.41
N ARG A 34 19.67 -14.75 -11.40
CA ARG A 34 18.58 -15.71 -11.54
C ARG A 34 17.24 -14.98 -11.71
N LEU A 35 16.73 -14.97 -12.93
CA LEU A 35 15.50 -14.27 -13.32
C LEU A 35 14.27 -14.76 -12.51
N ASP A 36 14.16 -16.08 -12.25
CA ASP A 36 13.08 -16.68 -11.46
C ASP A 36 12.99 -16.10 -10.04
N MET A 37 14.14 -15.86 -9.40
CA MET A 37 14.22 -15.32 -8.05
C MET A 37 13.79 -13.84 -8.04
N TYR A 38 14.28 -13.04 -8.97
CA TYR A 38 13.92 -11.61 -9.04
C TYR A 38 12.47 -11.39 -9.43
N ILE A 39 11.90 -12.20 -10.32
CA ILE A 39 10.46 -12.15 -10.62
C ILE A 39 9.64 -12.49 -9.37
N LYS A 40 10.08 -13.47 -8.57
CA LYS A 40 9.38 -13.82 -7.31
C LYS A 40 9.41 -12.67 -6.30
N ILE A 41 10.52 -11.94 -6.19
CA ILE A 41 10.63 -10.75 -5.32
C ILE A 41 9.64 -9.68 -5.77
N VAL A 42 9.72 -9.25 -7.03
CA VAL A 42 8.82 -8.25 -7.62
C VAL A 42 7.36 -8.63 -7.48
N PHE A 43 7.04 -9.91 -7.67
CA PHE A 43 5.69 -10.43 -7.53
C PHE A 43 5.17 -10.31 -6.09
N ASN A 44 5.96 -10.71 -5.09
CA ASN A 44 5.56 -10.67 -3.69
C ASN A 44 5.40 -9.22 -3.19
N GLU A 45 6.38 -8.38 -3.44
CA GLU A 45 6.34 -6.96 -3.06
C GLU A 45 5.22 -6.22 -3.79
N GLY A 46 5.04 -6.49 -5.08
CA GLY A 46 3.99 -5.90 -5.91
C GLY A 46 2.59 -6.25 -5.42
N ILE A 47 2.37 -7.49 -4.96
CA ILE A 47 1.09 -7.91 -4.37
C ILE A 47 0.81 -7.14 -3.07
N VAL A 48 1.78 -7.08 -2.15
CA VAL A 48 1.60 -6.37 -0.87
C VAL A 48 1.30 -4.90 -1.11
N LEU A 49 2.14 -4.23 -1.92
CA LEU A 49 1.95 -2.82 -2.25
C LEU A 49 0.59 -2.57 -2.92
N SER A 50 0.21 -3.41 -3.89
CA SER A 50 -1.07 -3.26 -4.60
C SER A 50 -2.29 -3.46 -3.70
N ILE A 51 -2.22 -4.37 -2.72
CA ILE A 51 -3.31 -4.59 -1.76
C ILE A 51 -3.50 -3.34 -0.88
N VAL A 52 -2.43 -2.83 -0.28
CA VAL A 52 -2.51 -1.64 0.58
C VAL A 52 -2.90 -0.41 -0.25
N ALA A 53 -2.31 -0.23 -1.44
CA ALA A 53 -2.64 0.86 -2.36
C ALA A 53 -4.10 0.83 -2.81
N THR A 54 -4.68 -0.35 -3.05
CA THR A 54 -6.09 -0.49 -3.42
C THR A 54 -7.02 0.00 -2.31
N GLY A 55 -6.70 -0.28 -1.05
CA GLY A 55 -7.40 0.31 0.10
C GLY A 55 -7.19 1.82 0.22
N ALA A 56 -5.97 2.29 -0.02
CA ALA A 56 -5.61 3.70 0.06
C ALA A 56 -6.34 4.57 -0.98
N ILE A 57 -6.75 4.03 -2.13
CA ILE A 57 -7.47 4.79 -3.18
C ILE A 57 -8.69 5.52 -2.64
N PHE A 58 -9.38 4.97 -1.65
CA PHE A 58 -10.53 5.62 -1.04
C PHE A 58 -10.12 6.94 -0.35
N ILE A 59 -9.00 6.96 0.38
CA ILE A 59 -8.46 8.17 1.00
C ILE A 59 -7.99 9.17 -0.07
N TYR A 60 -7.25 8.68 -1.07
CA TYR A 60 -6.69 9.52 -2.14
C TYR A 60 -7.78 10.10 -3.04
N THR A 61 -8.90 9.41 -3.21
CA THR A 61 -10.08 9.92 -3.94
C THR A 61 -10.63 11.18 -3.29
N LEU A 62 -10.55 11.31 -1.97
CA LEU A 62 -10.96 12.52 -1.23
C LEU A 62 -9.95 13.68 -1.33
N GLY A 63 -8.84 13.50 -2.07
CA GLY A 63 -7.75 14.47 -2.14
C GLY A 63 -6.89 14.51 -0.87
N SER A 64 -6.94 13.46 -0.05
CA SER A 64 -6.14 13.32 1.16
C SER A 64 -5.09 12.23 0.97
N PHE A 65 -3.96 12.35 1.68
CA PHE A 65 -2.85 11.40 1.61
C PHE A 65 -2.58 10.82 2.99
N ASP A 66 -2.34 9.51 3.04
CA ASP A 66 -1.93 8.82 4.27
C ASP A 66 -0.56 8.17 4.06
N ILE A 67 0.45 8.73 4.72
CA ILE A 67 1.83 8.22 4.68
C ILE A 67 2.04 7.15 5.75
N SER A 68 1.18 7.08 6.77
CA SER A 68 1.31 6.14 7.87
C SER A 68 1.01 4.68 7.51
N LEU A 69 0.49 4.41 6.30
CA LEU A 69 0.07 3.07 5.88
C LEU A 69 1.18 2.02 6.00
N GLY A 70 2.44 2.40 5.73
CA GLY A 70 3.59 1.52 5.92
C GLY A 70 3.85 1.21 7.39
N ALA A 71 3.87 2.23 8.24
CA ALA A 71 4.05 2.06 9.68
C ALA A 71 2.88 1.27 10.32
N ALA A 72 1.66 1.48 9.84
CA ALA A 72 0.49 0.71 10.26
C ALA A 72 0.60 -0.77 9.82
N THR A 73 1.14 -1.04 8.62
CA THR A 73 1.41 -2.39 8.13
C THR A 73 2.48 -3.08 9.00
N LEU A 74 3.58 -2.39 9.30
CA LEU A 74 4.62 -2.86 10.20
C LEU A 74 4.05 -3.20 11.59
N PHE A 75 3.31 -2.26 12.18
CA PHE A 75 2.72 -2.41 13.50
C PHE A 75 1.70 -3.57 13.55
N ALA A 76 0.82 -3.68 12.56
CA ALA A 76 -0.13 -4.78 12.45
C ALA A 76 0.57 -6.15 12.32
N ALA A 77 1.61 -6.25 11.48
CA ALA A 77 2.41 -7.47 11.35
C ALA A 77 3.12 -7.81 12.66
N THR A 78 3.68 -6.82 13.36
CA THR A 78 4.33 -6.97 14.66
C THR A 78 3.37 -7.57 15.70
N LEU A 79 2.16 -7.00 15.82
CA LEU A 79 1.13 -7.52 16.72
C LEU A 79 0.70 -8.94 16.34
N GLY A 80 0.61 -9.22 15.04
CA GLY A 80 0.31 -10.57 14.55
C GLY A 80 1.34 -11.60 15.00
N VAL A 81 2.62 -11.31 14.80
CA VAL A 81 3.73 -12.19 15.24
C VAL A 81 3.69 -12.41 16.76
N LEU A 82 3.50 -11.33 17.53
CA LEU A 82 3.40 -11.45 19.00
C LEU A 82 2.22 -12.32 19.42
N THR A 83 1.07 -12.13 18.78
CA THR A 83 -0.13 -12.92 19.09
C THR A 83 0.08 -14.39 18.78
N TYR A 84 0.67 -14.71 17.64
CA TYR A 84 0.98 -16.09 17.29
C TYR A 84 1.96 -16.72 18.28
N ASN A 85 3.06 -16.02 18.61
CA ASN A 85 4.07 -16.53 19.54
C ASN A 85 3.55 -16.71 20.98
N ALA A 86 2.49 -15.98 21.35
CA ALA A 86 1.87 -16.12 22.67
C ALA A 86 0.77 -17.18 22.74
N THR A 87 0.06 -17.45 21.64
CA THR A 87 -1.16 -18.27 21.64
C THR A 87 -1.10 -19.50 20.73
N GLU A 88 -0.11 -19.55 19.84
CA GLU A 88 0.03 -20.55 18.76
C GLU A 88 -1.25 -20.68 17.89
N ASN A 89 -2.12 -19.67 17.93
CA ASN A 89 -3.39 -19.68 17.23
C ASN A 89 -3.34 -18.82 15.97
N PHE A 90 -3.33 -19.47 14.81
CA PHE A 90 -3.28 -18.82 13.50
C PHE A 90 -4.49 -17.95 13.20
N ALA A 91 -5.69 -18.38 13.57
CA ALA A 91 -6.91 -17.60 13.33
C ALA A 91 -6.93 -16.31 14.17
N LEU A 92 -6.48 -16.39 15.44
CA LEU A 92 -6.37 -15.23 16.30
C LEU A 92 -5.33 -14.22 15.77
N MET A 93 -4.21 -14.70 15.25
CA MET A 93 -3.20 -13.88 14.58
C MET A 93 -3.82 -13.05 13.45
N ILE A 94 -4.57 -13.67 12.55
CA ILE A 94 -5.21 -12.97 11.41
C ILE A 94 -6.19 -11.93 11.91
N ILE A 95 -7.03 -12.25 12.88
CA ILE A 95 -8.01 -11.33 13.46
C ILE A 95 -7.31 -10.11 14.05
N VAL A 96 -6.23 -10.31 14.81
CA VAL A 96 -5.48 -9.22 15.43
C VAL A 96 -4.80 -8.34 14.38
N ILE A 97 -4.22 -8.93 13.33
CA ILE A 97 -3.62 -8.17 12.21
C ILE A 97 -4.67 -7.27 11.53
N LEU A 98 -5.83 -7.83 11.20
CA LEU A 98 -6.91 -7.08 10.53
C LEU A 98 -7.45 -5.96 11.43
N LEU A 99 -7.71 -6.26 12.71
CA LEU A 99 -8.18 -5.26 13.67
C LEU A 99 -7.14 -4.16 13.89
N ALA A 100 -5.86 -4.49 14.02
CA ALA A 100 -4.79 -3.51 14.18
C ALA A 100 -4.73 -2.55 12.97
N GLY A 101 -4.78 -3.05 11.75
CA GLY A 101 -4.81 -2.22 10.54
C GLY A 101 -6.01 -1.28 10.51
N ILE A 102 -7.21 -1.79 10.83
CA ILE A 102 -8.44 -0.99 10.88
C ILE A 102 -8.35 0.08 11.97
N VAL A 103 -7.93 -0.28 13.18
CA VAL A 103 -7.84 0.65 14.32
C VAL A 103 -6.84 1.76 14.04
N CYS A 104 -5.63 1.44 13.54
CA CYS A 104 -4.63 2.46 13.19
C CYS A 104 -5.16 3.47 12.18
N SER A 105 -5.81 2.99 11.11
CA SER A 105 -6.37 3.87 10.09
C SER A 105 -7.54 4.69 10.60
N LEU A 106 -8.44 4.11 11.41
CA LEU A 106 -9.55 4.84 12.01
C LEU A 106 -9.09 5.92 12.99
N VAL A 107 -8.06 5.65 13.80
CA VAL A 107 -7.46 6.64 14.70
C VAL A 107 -6.98 7.85 13.92
N ASN A 108 -6.30 7.67 12.79
CA ASN A 108 -5.88 8.77 11.91
C ASN A 108 -7.06 9.64 11.47
N SER A 109 -8.13 9.01 10.98
CA SER A 109 -9.31 9.73 10.51
C SER A 109 -10.03 10.48 11.62
N VAL A 110 -10.17 9.85 12.78
CA VAL A 110 -10.83 10.44 13.95
C VAL A 110 -10.03 11.64 14.48
N LEU A 111 -8.70 11.49 14.62
CA LEU A 111 -7.83 12.58 15.05
C LEU A 111 -7.89 13.78 14.08
N ALA A 112 -7.77 13.53 12.78
CA ALA A 112 -7.88 14.58 11.77
C ALA A 112 -9.24 15.30 11.83
N SER A 113 -10.33 14.54 12.03
CA SER A 113 -11.69 15.07 12.10
C SER A 113 -11.96 15.87 13.36
N ILE A 114 -11.50 15.41 14.54
CA ILE A 114 -11.73 16.08 15.84
C ILE A 114 -10.91 17.36 15.94
N PHE A 115 -9.64 17.30 15.60
CA PHE A 115 -8.74 18.44 15.73
C PHE A 115 -8.75 19.38 14.54
N HIS A 116 -9.53 19.07 13.49
CA HIS A 116 -9.58 19.84 12.23
C HIS A 116 -8.18 20.07 11.60
N ILE A 117 -7.29 19.10 11.80
CA ILE A 117 -5.92 19.11 11.26
C ILE A 117 -5.93 18.47 9.87
N PRO A 118 -5.13 18.97 8.91
CA PRO A 118 -4.96 18.29 7.63
C PRO A 118 -4.55 16.83 7.82
N VAL A 119 -5.20 15.92 7.11
CA VAL A 119 -4.98 14.47 7.22
C VAL A 119 -3.49 14.11 7.08
N PHE A 120 -2.79 14.74 6.14
CA PHE A 120 -1.36 14.56 5.92
C PHE A 120 -0.53 14.77 7.20
N VAL A 121 -0.79 15.83 7.96
CA VAL A 121 -0.04 16.14 9.21
C VAL A 121 -0.29 15.07 10.27
N THR A 122 -1.56 14.65 10.42
CA THR A 122 -1.93 13.60 11.36
C THR A 122 -1.26 12.27 11.02
N THR A 123 -1.21 11.91 9.73
CA THR A 123 -0.64 10.63 9.29
C THR A 123 0.88 10.61 9.40
N VAL A 124 1.57 11.73 9.18
CA VAL A 124 3.03 11.83 9.42
C VAL A 124 3.35 11.65 10.92
N ALA A 125 2.59 12.29 11.79
CA ALA A 125 2.78 12.12 13.24
C ALA A 125 2.51 10.65 13.66
N MET A 126 1.42 10.06 13.16
CA MET A 126 1.08 8.66 13.45
C MET A 126 2.10 7.68 12.88
N MET A 127 2.67 7.94 11.70
CA MET A 127 3.78 7.15 11.13
C MET A 127 4.93 7.06 12.13
N SER A 128 5.34 8.19 12.71
CA SER A 128 6.44 8.22 13.67
C SER A 128 6.09 7.45 14.96
N VAL A 129 4.87 7.60 15.48
CA VAL A 129 4.41 6.91 16.69
C VAL A 129 4.34 5.39 16.46
N LEU A 130 3.69 4.95 15.39
CA LEU A 130 3.54 3.51 15.09
C LEU A 130 4.89 2.85 14.81
N SER A 131 5.77 3.51 14.05
CA SER A 131 7.12 3.00 13.78
C SER A 131 7.95 2.90 15.06
N ALA A 132 7.87 3.90 15.95
CA ALA A 132 8.60 3.88 17.23
C ALA A 132 8.12 2.73 18.12
N ILE A 133 6.79 2.54 18.27
CA ILE A 133 6.23 1.46 19.08
C ILE A 133 6.60 0.10 18.49
N ALA A 134 6.43 -0.10 17.18
CA ALA A 134 6.80 -1.34 16.51
C ALA A 134 8.29 -1.65 16.66
N SER A 135 9.17 -0.67 16.41
CA SER A 135 10.61 -0.81 16.56
C SER A 135 11.01 -1.16 17.99
N GLN A 136 10.40 -0.52 18.99
CA GLN A 136 10.67 -0.82 20.41
C GLN A 136 10.27 -2.27 20.76
N ILE A 137 9.13 -2.75 20.25
CA ILE A 137 8.70 -4.14 20.47
C ILE A 137 9.66 -5.10 19.79
N ILE A 138 10.01 -4.84 18.52
CA ILE A 138 10.89 -5.71 17.73
C ILE A 138 12.27 -5.80 18.36
N THR A 139 12.87 -4.68 18.77
CA THR A 139 14.19 -4.68 19.40
C THR A 139 14.19 -5.35 20.78
N THR A 140 13.12 -5.16 21.56
CA THR A 140 13.02 -5.77 22.89
C THR A 140 12.80 -7.29 22.83
N LYS A 141 11.99 -7.76 21.87
CA LYS A 141 11.62 -9.17 21.73
C LYS A 141 12.53 -9.95 20.77
N GLY A 142 13.10 -9.28 19.77
CA GLY A 142 13.96 -9.88 18.75
C GLY A 142 15.40 -10.12 19.17
N GLY A 143 15.83 -9.55 20.29
CA GLY A 143 17.17 -9.75 20.84
C GLY A 143 18.29 -9.45 19.82
N ALA A 144 19.32 -10.27 19.80
CA ALA A 144 20.49 -10.10 18.93
C ALA A 144 20.18 -10.32 17.42
N VAL A 145 19.06 -10.94 17.08
CA VAL A 145 18.66 -11.19 15.68
C VAL A 145 18.04 -9.94 15.03
N GLY A 146 17.64 -8.94 15.84
CA GLY A 146 17.07 -7.69 15.32
C GLY A 146 15.69 -7.82 14.66
N GLY A 147 14.99 -8.93 14.87
CA GLY A 147 13.67 -9.21 14.30
C GLY A 147 12.89 -10.24 15.11
N ILE A 148 11.57 -10.25 14.92
CA ILE A 148 10.66 -11.27 15.48
C ILE A 148 10.07 -12.09 14.35
N SER A 149 9.87 -13.38 14.56
CA SER A 149 9.38 -14.29 13.52
C SER A 149 8.34 -15.27 14.05
N ILE A 150 7.57 -15.83 13.12
CA ILE A 150 6.74 -17.02 13.33
C ILE A 150 7.43 -18.22 12.66
N PRO A 151 7.15 -19.46 13.09
CA PRO A 151 7.65 -20.65 12.40
C PRO A 151 7.20 -20.64 10.93
N SER A 152 8.14 -20.84 10.01
CA SER A 152 7.86 -20.81 8.56
C SER A 152 6.81 -21.83 8.13
N GLU A 153 6.73 -22.96 8.84
CA GLU A 153 5.76 -24.02 8.58
C GLU A 153 4.30 -23.55 8.64
N VAL A 154 4.03 -22.52 9.47
CA VAL A 154 2.68 -21.96 9.68
C VAL A 154 2.13 -21.32 8.41
N VAL A 155 2.98 -20.66 7.65
CA VAL A 155 2.60 -19.89 6.45
C VAL A 155 3.08 -20.52 5.13
N LYS A 156 3.95 -21.54 5.20
CA LYS A 156 4.57 -22.17 4.03
C LYS A 156 3.55 -22.70 3.00
N HIS A 157 2.46 -23.28 3.47
CA HIS A 157 1.39 -23.78 2.59
C HIS A 157 0.60 -22.65 1.90
N LEU A 158 0.66 -21.42 2.43
CA LEU A 158 0.06 -20.22 1.84
C LEU A 158 1.04 -19.47 0.92
N ASP A 159 2.34 -19.77 0.96
CA ASP A 159 3.34 -19.17 0.05
C ASP A 159 3.23 -19.77 -1.37
N ASN A 160 2.01 -19.80 -1.89
CA ASN A 160 1.68 -20.23 -3.23
C ASN A 160 1.20 -19.02 -4.07
N SER A 161 1.71 -18.91 -5.30
CA SER A 161 1.31 -17.83 -6.21
C SER A 161 -0.20 -17.78 -6.46
N ALA A 162 -0.87 -18.94 -6.54
CA ALA A 162 -2.31 -18.99 -6.73
C ALA A 162 -3.08 -18.38 -5.55
N PHE A 163 -2.66 -18.66 -4.32
CA PHE A 163 -3.27 -18.08 -3.12
C PHE A 163 -3.08 -16.55 -3.09
N LYS A 164 -1.87 -16.07 -3.35
CA LYS A 164 -1.53 -14.64 -3.34
C LYS A 164 -2.31 -13.86 -4.40
N ILE A 165 -2.38 -14.39 -5.62
CA ILE A 165 -3.21 -13.81 -6.69
C ILE A 165 -4.68 -13.84 -6.30
N GLY A 166 -5.17 -14.94 -5.74
CA GLY A 166 -6.54 -15.08 -5.27
C GLY A 166 -6.92 -13.99 -4.27
N VAL A 167 -6.08 -13.76 -3.25
CA VAL A 167 -6.31 -12.69 -2.24
C VAL A 167 -6.32 -11.32 -2.90
N LEU A 168 -5.36 -11.01 -3.77
CA LEU A 168 -5.32 -9.73 -4.50
C LEU A 168 -6.57 -9.54 -5.35
N VAL A 169 -6.95 -10.52 -6.15
CA VAL A 169 -8.12 -10.43 -7.05
C VAL A 169 -9.41 -10.26 -6.28
N ILE A 170 -9.61 -11.03 -5.21
CA ILE A 170 -10.81 -10.92 -4.35
C ILE A 170 -10.86 -9.52 -3.72
N TRP A 171 -9.75 -9.04 -3.16
CA TRP A 171 -9.68 -7.72 -2.54
C TRP A 171 -9.97 -6.60 -3.56
N VAL A 172 -9.31 -6.64 -4.71
CA VAL A 172 -9.54 -5.68 -5.81
C VAL A 172 -11.00 -5.74 -6.29
N ALA A 173 -11.57 -6.92 -6.45
CA ALA A 173 -12.97 -7.08 -6.87
C ALA A 173 -13.96 -6.46 -5.86
N ILE A 174 -13.73 -6.67 -4.56
CA ILE A 174 -14.51 -6.04 -3.49
C ILE A 174 -14.39 -4.51 -3.57
N CYS A 175 -13.16 -3.98 -3.68
CA CYS A 175 -12.93 -2.55 -3.78
C CYS A 175 -13.54 -1.95 -5.05
N VAL A 176 -13.44 -2.60 -6.20
CA VAL A 176 -14.11 -2.17 -7.46
C VAL A 176 -15.62 -2.15 -7.26
N PHE A 177 -16.19 -3.20 -6.67
CA PHE A 177 -17.62 -3.25 -6.40
C PHE A 177 -18.07 -2.09 -5.50
N VAL A 178 -17.38 -1.87 -4.39
CA VAL A 178 -17.68 -0.78 -3.45
C VAL A 178 -17.53 0.58 -4.12
N PHE A 179 -16.45 0.77 -4.89
CA PHE A 179 -16.07 2.06 -5.47
C PHE A 179 -16.93 2.47 -6.68
N ASP A 180 -17.24 1.53 -7.57
CA ASP A 180 -17.91 1.86 -8.83
C ASP A 180 -19.43 1.57 -8.80
N TYR A 181 -19.86 0.57 -8.04
CA TYR A 181 -21.26 0.10 -8.09
C TYR A 181 -22.09 0.55 -6.88
N THR A 182 -21.49 0.95 -5.75
CA THR A 182 -22.26 1.39 -4.57
C THR A 182 -22.54 2.90 -4.55
N LYS A 183 -23.52 3.28 -3.72
CA LYS A 183 -23.81 4.70 -3.43
C LYS A 183 -22.63 5.37 -2.69
N PHE A 184 -21.89 4.58 -1.91
CA PHE A 184 -20.72 5.06 -1.17
C PHE A 184 -19.65 5.59 -2.13
N GLY A 185 -19.13 4.77 -3.04
CA GLY A 185 -18.05 5.18 -3.94
C GLY A 185 -18.45 6.34 -4.88
N ARG A 186 -19.71 6.38 -5.35
CA ARG A 186 -20.19 7.53 -6.14
C ARG A 186 -20.18 8.83 -5.36
N ARG A 187 -20.61 8.81 -4.09
CA ARG A 187 -20.60 10.00 -3.24
C ARG A 187 -19.18 10.40 -2.85
N GLU A 188 -18.32 9.42 -2.59
CA GLU A 188 -16.90 9.65 -2.29
C GLU A 188 -16.19 10.37 -3.45
N LYS A 189 -16.38 9.91 -4.70
CA LYS A 189 -15.89 10.60 -5.91
C LYS A 189 -16.43 12.02 -6.04
N PHE A 190 -17.69 12.24 -5.66
CA PHE A 190 -18.31 13.55 -5.69
C PHE A 190 -17.72 14.48 -4.61
N VAL A 191 -17.54 13.98 -3.40
CA VAL A 191 -16.89 14.70 -2.28
C VAL A 191 -15.46 15.09 -2.64
N GLY A 192 -14.68 14.16 -3.17
CA GLY A 192 -13.30 14.42 -3.59
C GLY A 192 -13.19 15.36 -4.81
N GLY A 193 -14.21 15.39 -5.68
CA GLY A 193 -14.24 16.29 -6.83
C GLY A 193 -14.55 17.74 -6.47
N ASN A 194 -15.44 17.97 -5.52
CA ASN A 194 -15.78 19.29 -4.98
C ASN A 194 -16.41 19.18 -3.59
N PRO A 195 -15.61 19.32 -2.52
CA PRO A 195 -16.09 19.20 -1.14
C PRO A 195 -17.18 20.23 -0.79
N ILE A 196 -17.09 21.44 -1.33
CA ILE A 196 -18.08 22.51 -1.06
C ILE A 196 -19.44 22.15 -1.67
N CYS A 197 -19.48 21.75 -2.94
CA CYS A 197 -20.72 21.32 -3.58
C CYS A 197 -21.31 20.08 -2.90
N ALA A 198 -20.49 19.16 -2.44
CA ALA A 198 -20.93 17.99 -1.69
C ALA A 198 -21.60 18.39 -0.37
N GLN A 199 -21.00 19.31 0.37
CA GLN A 199 -21.53 19.83 1.64
C GLN A 199 -22.88 20.55 1.42
N LEU A 200 -23.00 21.39 0.40
CA LEU A 200 -24.24 22.06 0.02
C LEU A 200 -25.35 21.06 -0.39
N SER A 201 -24.94 19.88 -0.88
CA SER A 201 -25.85 18.77 -1.20
C SER A 201 -26.17 17.87 0.01
N GLY A 202 -25.76 18.26 1.22
CA GLY A 202 -26.04 17.53 2.46
C GLY A 202 -25.10 16.32 2.69
N ILE A 203 -24.01 16.19 1.93
CA ILE A 203 -23.05 15.08 2.05
C ILE A 203 -21.91 15.53 2.97
N LYS A 204 -21.78 14.87 4.14
CA LYS A 204 -20.76 15.22 5.14
C LYS A 204 -19.40 14.62 4.77
N TYR A 205 -18.38 15.45 4.55
CA TYR A 205 -17.01 15.02 4.24
C TYR A 205 -16.47 14.00 5.26
N ASN A 206 -16.58 14.30 6.57
CA ASN A 206 -16.01 13.47 7.64
C ASN A 206 -16.55 12.02 7.61
N THR A 207 -17.82 11.81 7.24
CA THR A 207 -18.40 10.47 7.17
C THR A 207 -17.70 9.63 6.08
N TYR A 208 -17.45 10.24 4.91
CA TYR A 208 -16.78 9.55 3.81
C TYR A 208 -15.29 9.39 4.08
N ALA A 209 -14.65 10.34 4.76
CA ALA A 209 -13.28 10.21 5.22
C ALA A 209 -13.13 9.00 6.17
N ILE A 210 -13.95 8.89 7.22
CA ILE A 210 -13.88 7.76 8.15
C ILE A 210 -14.09 6.41 7.46
N LEU A 211 -15.05 6.32 6.54
CA LEU A 211 -15.32 5.08 5.80
C LEU A 211 -14.18 4.74 4.81
N GLY A 212 -13.58 5.75 4.17
CA GLY A 212 -12.39 5.56 3.31
C GLY A 212 -11.19 5.04 4.09
N PHE A 213 -10.93 5.60 5.28
CA PHE A 213 -9.89 5.12 6.19
C PHE A 213 -10.15 3.71 6.72
N LEU A 214 -11.41 3.36 6.97
CA LEU A 214 -11.78 1.99 7.35
C LEU A 214 -11.39 0.99 6.26
N LEU A 215 -11.71 1.28 4.99
CA LEU A 215 -11.33 0.43 3.87
C LEU A 215 -9.82 0.36 3.66
N ALA A 216 -9.12 1.48 3.83
CA ALA A 216 -7.67 1.50 3.82
C ALA A 216 -7.07 0.62 4.93
N GLY A 217 -7.65 0.69 6.14
CA GLY A 217 -7.24 -0.14 7.27
C GLY A 217 -7.42 -1.63 7.05
N VAL A 218 -8.50 -2.04 6.36
CA VAL A 218 -8.66 -3.44 5.91
C VAL A 218 -7.54 -3.81 4.93
N GLY A 219 -7.23 -2.93 3.97
CA GLY A 219 -6.12 -3.13 3.04
C GLY A 219 -4.76 -3.26 3.75
N VAL A 220 -4.51 -2.44 4.76
CA VAL A 220 -3.32 -2.52 5.64
C VAL A 220 -3.25 -3.88 6.34
N GLY A 221 -4.34 -4.33 6.93
CA GLY A 221 -4.39 -5.63 7.62
C GLY A 221 -4.11 -6.79 6.67
N ILE A 222 -4.75 -6.81 5.49
CA ILE A 222 -4.51 -7.85 4.47
C ILE A 222 -3.05 -7.77 3.98
N GLY A 223 -2.51 -6.57 3.74
CA GLY A 223 -1.12 -6.35 3.33
C GLY A 223 -0.12 -6.84 4.38
N ALA A 224 -0.36 -6.54 5.66
CA ALA A 224 0.46 -7.02 6.78
C ALA A 224 0.46 -8.55 6.88
N PHE A 225 -0.70 -9.19 6.72
CA PHE A 225 -0.78 -10.65 6.66
C PHE A 225 -0.01 -11.22 5.46
N MET A 226 -0.17 -10.64 4.27
CA MET A 226 0.55 -11.09 3.07
C MET A 226 2.06 -10.89 3.19
N THR A 227 2.53 -9.86 3.91
CA THR A 227 3.96 -9.69 4.23
C THR A 227 4.48 -10.88 5.03
N LEU A 228 3.74 -11.34 6.05
CA LEU A 228 4.12 -12.51 6.84
C LEU A 228 4.07 -13.82 6.05
N VAL A 229 3.20 -13.93 5.06
CA VAL A 229 3.10 -15.12 4.19
C VAL A 229 4.37 -15.31 3.35
N TYR A 230 4.97 -14.24 2.83
CA TYR A 230 6.19 -14.39 2.03
C TYR A 230 7.49 -14.20 2.84
N THR A 231 7.44 -13.43 3.93
CA THR A 231 8.56 -13.26 4.87
C THR A 231 8.05 -13.46 6.29
N PRO A 232 8.20 -14.66 6.87
CA PRO A 232 7.65 -14.99 8.20
C PRO A 232 8.41 -14.30 9.34
N SER A 233 9.03 -13.16 9.08
CA SER A 233 9.78 -12.37 10.05
C SER A 233 9.48 -10.89 9.85
N VAL A 234 9.53 -10.13 10.95
CA VAL A 234 9.34 -8.68 10.96
C VAL A 234 10.58 -8.04 11.57
N THR A 235 11.16 -7.10 10.86
CA THR A 235 12.29 -6.26 11.29
C THR A 235 11.85 -4.81 11.36
N THR A 236 12.66 -3.94 11.93
CA THR A 236 12.37 -2.50 12.03
C THR A 236 12.24 -1.80 10.67
N THR A 237 12.78 -2.40 9.61
CA THR A 237 12.71 -1.89 8.23
C THR A 237 11.56 -2.48 7.42
N THR A 238 10.86 -3.50 7.94
CA THR A 238 9.74 -4.14 7.24
C THR A 238 8.65 -3.11 6.95
N ALA A 239 8.23 -3.02 5.70
CA ALA A 239 7.15 -2.13 5.25
C ALA A 239 7.38 -0.62 5.50
N GLY A 240 8.59 -0.17 5.90
CA GLY A 240 8.87 1.21 6.29
C GLY A 240 8.49 2.24 5.21
N ASP A 241 8.79 1.94 3.96
CA ASP A 241 8.60 2.86 2.84
C ASP A 241 7.26 2.69 2.10
N ILE A 242 6.42 1.72 2.50
CA ILE A 242 5.16 1.41 1.79
C ILE A 242 4.27 2.65 1.67
N GLY A 243 4.19 3.51 2.68
CA GLY A 243 3.33 4.70 2.65
C GLY A 243 3.71 5.68 1.54
N MET A 244 5.00 6.00 1.40
CA MET A 244 5.49 6.85 0.31
C MET A 244 5.40 6.15 -1.04
N ASN A 245 5.73 4.86 -1.08
CA ASN A 245 5.68 4.05 -2.29
C ASN A 245 4.27 3.97 -2.88
N ILE A 246 3.24 3.90 -2.04
CA ILE A 246 1.82 3.92 -2.46
C ILE A 246 1.49 5.23 -3.17
N MET A 247 1.93 6.36 -2.63
CA MET A 247 1.66 7.67 -3.23
C MET A 247 2.20 7.74 -4.65
N VAL A 248 3.47 7.36 -4.83
CA VAL A 248 4.11 7.31 -6.15
C VAL A 248 3.43 6.27 -7.05
N ALA A 249 3.15 5.08 -6.54
CA ALA A 249 2.51 4.00 -7.29
C ALA A 249 1.14 4.42 -7.87
N ILE A 250 0.29 5.05 -7.07
CA ILE A 250 -1.04 5.49 -7.51
C ILE A 250 -0.95 6.53 -8.65
N VAL A 251 0.03 7.44 -8.58
CA VAL A 251 0.31 8.42 -9.65
C VAL A 251 0.81 7.71 -10.91
N PHE A 252 1.76 6.76 -10.79
CA PHE A 252 2.20 5.91 -11.91
C PHE A 252 1.06 5.14 -12.56
N GLY A 253 0.06 4.75 -11.77
CA GLY A 253 -1.17 4.12 -12.27
C GLY A 253 -2.10 5.07 -13.02
N GLY A 254 -1.76 6.37 -13.12
CA GLY A 254 -2.53 7.38 -13.85
C GLY A 254 -3.68 8.00 -13.06
N MET A 255 -3.63 7.94 -11.74
CA MET A 255 -4.60 8.63 -10.89
C MET A 255 -4.17 10.09 -10.68
N PRO A 256 -5.08 11.07 -10.82
CA PRO A 256 -4.74 12.45 -10.54
C PRO A 256 -4.50 12.67 -9.04
N ILE A 257 -3.49 13.44 -8.69
CA ILE A 257 -3.14 13.79 -7.31
C ILE A 257 -4.30 14.48 -6.58
N SER A 258 -5.09 15.27 -7.30
CA SER A 258 -6.27 15.94 -6.75
C SER A 258 -7.45 15.00 -6.39
N GLY A 259 -7.35 13.72 -6.70
CA GLY A 259 -8.42 12.75 -6.47
C GLY A 259 -9.69 12.99 -7.30
N GLY A 260 -10.84 12.71 -6.71
CA GLY A 260 -12.17 13.00 -7.26
C GLY A 260 -12.67 12.00 -8.30
N ALA A 261 -13.51 12.47 -9.21
CA ALA A 261 -14.27 11.63 -10.16
C ALA A 261 -13.41 10.80 -11.15
N ARG A 262 -12.14 11.14 -11.30
CA ARG A 262 -11.21 10.42 -12.19
C ARG A 262 -10.44 9.28 -11.50
N SER A 263 -10.61 9.11 -10.20
CA SER A 263 -10.00 8.02 -9.43
C SER A 263 -10.47 6.66 -9.92
N LYS A 264 -9.56 5.69 -10.00
CA LYS A 264 -9.84 4.34 -10.49
C LYS A 264 -9.03 3.31 -9.72
N ILE A 265 -9.66 2.24 -9.30
CA ILE A 265 -9.03 1.16 -8.51
C ILE A 265 -7.86 0.50 -9.25
N TYR A 266 -7.95 0.32 -10.57
CA TYR A 266 -6.85 -0.31 -11.31
C TYR A 266 -5.52 0.46 -11.22
N ALA A 267 -5.57 1.77 -10.95
CA ALA A 267 -4.37 2.57 -10.79
C ALA A 267 -3.48 2.08 -9.65
N ALA A 268 -4.06 1.57 -8.55
CA ALA A 268 -3.31 0.98 -7.45
C ALA A 268 -2.53 -0.26 -7.88
N VAL A 269 -3.17 -1.14 -8.64
CA VAL A 269 -2.55 -2.41 -9.05
C VAL A 269 -1.48 -2.18 -10.11
N VAL A 270 -1.84 -1.49 -11.19
CA VAL A 270 -0.91 -1.23 -12.30
C VAL A 270 0.26 -0.37 -11.82
N GLY A 271 -0.04 0.69 -11.07
CA GLY A 271 0.97 1.57 -10.51
C GLY A 271 1.85 0.87 -9.47
N GLY A 272 1.25 0.04 -8.60
CA GLY A 272 1.98 -0.73 -7.59
C GLY A 272 3.04 -1.63 -8.21
N PHE A 273 2.65 -2.44 -9.20
CA PHE A 273 3.61 -3.27 -9.92
C PHE A 273 4.63 -2.45 -10.71
N SER A 274 4.22 -1.36 -11.38
CA SER A 274 5.14 -0.49 -12.12
C SER A 274 6.20 0.11 -11.21
N TYR A 275 5.77 0.59 -10.04
CA TYR A 275 6.67 1.18 -9.05
C TYR A 275 7.68 0.15 -8.50
N ILE A 276 7.22 -1.04 -8.11
CA ILE A 276 8.11 -2.09 -7.59
C ILE A 276 9.13 -2.54 -8.65
N VAL A 277 8.70 -2.68 -9.91
CA VAL A 277 9.63 -3.00 -11.01
C VAL A 277 10.67 -1.89 -11.16
N LEU A 278 10.25 -0.62 -11.16
CA LEU A 278 11.16 0.52 -11.25
C LEU A 278 12.16 0.55 -10.07
N ASN A 279 11.67 0.34 -8.85
CA ASN A 279 12.49 0.30 -7.65
C ASN A 279 13.57 -0.78 -7.75
N ASN A 280 13.19 -2.00 -8.13
CA ASN A 280 14.13 -3.11 -8.32
C ASN A 280 15.12 -2.85 -9.48
N ILE A 281 14.72 -2.15 -10.55
CA ILE A 281 15.65 -1.70 -11.61
C ILE A 281 16.71 -0.76 -11.02
N LEU A 282 16.28 0.22 -10.24
CA LEU A 282 17.19 1.20 -9.64
C LEU A 282 18.17 0.52 -8.65
N ASP A 283 17.68 -0.39 -7.83
CA ASP A 283 18.52 -1.17 -6.91
C ASP A 283 19.55 -2.03 -7.64
N LEU A 284 19.18 -2.57 -8.81
CA LEU A 284 20.11 -3.33 -9.66
C LEU A 284 21.16 -2.46 -10.37
N LEU A 285 20.84 -1.21 -10.69
CA LEU A 285 21.74 -0.30 -11.40
C LEU A 285 22.70 0.43 -10.47
N ILE A 286 22.29 0.65 -9.23
CA ILE A 286 23.02 1.44 -8.25
C ILE A 286 23.62 0.46 -7.24
N ASP A 287 24.96 0.39 -7.18
CA ASP A 287 25.65 -0.47 -6.21
C ASP A 287 25.22 -0.18 -4.77
N SER A 288 25.00 -1.22 -4.01
CA SER A 288 24.22 -1.40 -2.79
C SER A 288 24.42 -0.46 -1.60
N THR A 289 25.29 0.54 -1.67
CA THR A 289 25.55 1.50 -0.56
C THR A 289 24.80 2.83 -0.69
N SER A 290 24.28 3.16 -1.87
CA SER A 290 23.59 4.44 -2.15
C SER A 290 22.17 4.29 -2.69
N GLY A 291 21.71 3.06 -2.92
CA GLY A 291 20.49 2.76 -3.68
C GLY A 291 19.22 3.36 -3.10
N TYR A 292 18.97 3.17 -1.81
CA TYR A 292 17.74 3.66 -1.16
C TYR A 292 17.54 5.17 -1.24
N GLY A 293 18.61 5.95 -1.05
CA GLY A 293 18.52 7.40 -1.11
C GLY A 293 18.20 7.92 -2.52
N ILE A 294 18.76 7.28 -3.54
CA ILE A 294 18.56 7.69 -4.94
C ILE A 294 17.16 7.30 -5.43
N THR A 295 16.65 6.15 -5.02
CA THR A 295 15.28 5.73 -5.33
C THR A 295 14.25 6.70 -4.75
N GLN A 296 14.44 7.17 -3.51
CA GLN A 296 13.59 8.18 -2.91
C GLN A 296 13.71 9.54 -3.61
N ILE A 297 14.91 9.96 -4.00
CA ILE A 297 15.12 11.20 -4.76
C ILE A 297 14.43 11.13 -6.12
N VAL A 298 14.59 10.04 -6.86
CA VAL A 298 13.92 9.83 -8.16
C VAL A 298 12.40 9.82 -8.00
N SER A 299 11.89 9.16 -6.97
CA SER A 299 10.47 9.16 -6.65
C SER A 299 9.93 10.56 -6.33
N CYS A 300 10.67 11.36 -5.55
CA CYS A 300 10.33 12.74 -5.26
C CYS A 300 10.40 13.63 -6.52
N LEU A 301 11.42 13.48 -7.35
CA LEU A 301 11.57 14.26 -8.59
C LEU A 301 10.45 13.96 -9.60
N LEU A 302 10.05 12.70 -9.73
CA LEU A 302 8.91 12.31 -10.57
C LEU A 302 7.59 12.89 -10.06
N TYR A 303 7.46 13.07 -8.74
CA TYR A 303 6.30 13.69 -8.12
C TYR A 303 6.23 15.21 -8.32
N THR A 304 7.39 15.89 -8.45
CA THR A 304 7.47 17.36 -8.58
C THR A 304 7.49 17.85 -10.04
N SER A 305 7.51 16.92 -11.03
CA SER A 305 7.61 17.27 -12.46
C SER A 305 6.24 17.49 -13.15
N ASP A 306 5.13 17.49 -12.42
CA ASP A 306 3.79 17.90 -12.82
C ASP A 306 3.46 19.25 -12.12
#